data_b903cd32cbd5ec1970b22680d01d9c45
#
_entry.id   b903cd32cbd5ec1970b22680d01d9c45
#
_cell.length_a   1.000
_cell.length_b   1.000
_cell.length_c   1.000
_cell.angle_alpha   90.00
_cell.angle_beta   90.00
_cell.angle_gamma   90.00
#
_symmetry.space_group_name_H-M   'P 1'
#
loop_
_entity.id
_entity.type
_entity.pdbx_description
1 polymer ?
#
loop_
_entity_poly.entity_id
_entity_poly.type
_entity_poly.pdbx_seq_one_letter_code
_entity_poly.pdbx_strand_id
1 'polypeptide(L)'
;MRFLLDDEQREFARALDAMLTAADTPRAARAWAAGDHAPGLALWSRLAEAGVFALAVPEAHEGLGPLPVELAVAFTEAGRHAVPGPLVETVAAAALLGRLTEDDGGDGQEAAAWLPRIAAGKATVSLSVPVLTGPYALDADMADAVLVVEDDTVRLTAACGPVQPSADPVRRLARPGTAGTVLARGPRVAAARAYATEVAALATAAQCLGLGRALLDRTVAYVRRRTQFGVPVGSFQAVKHRLADTLIALEFARPLLYAAALALADRGTAPHEIAAAKVTASEAAHAAARTALQLHGAIGYTEELDLSLWIRKARPLRDAWGTPAACRARVLAP
;
A
#
# COMPACT_ATOMS: atom_id res chain seq x y z
N MET A 1 23.13 -13.56 -1.72
CA MET A 1 21.99 -12.81 -2.27
C MET A 1 22.27 -11.33 -2.15
N ARG A 2 22.20 -10.54 -3.20
CA ARG A 2 22.33 -9.08 -3.13
C ARG A 2 20.91 -8.52 -3.12
N PHE A 3 20.42 -8.06 -1.98
CA PHE A 3 19.15 -7.32 -1.85
C PHE A 3 19.29 -5.88 -2.35
N LEU A 4 19.90 -5.72 -3.53
CA LEU A 4 20.09 -4.44 -4.19
C LEU A 4 19.31 -4.46 -5.49
N LEU A 5 18.58 -3.39 -5.72
CA LEU A 5 17.89 -3.17 -6.99
C LEU A 5 18.91 -3.16 -8.14
N ASP A 6 18.54 -3.71 -9.27
CA ASP A 6 19.28 -3.58 -10.53
C ASP A 6 19.13 -2.18 -11.13
N ASP A 7 19.72 -1.95 -12.31
CA ASP A 7 19.69 -0.63 -12.94
C ASP A 7 18.29 -0.23 -13.41
N GLU A 8 17.51 -1.18 -13.94
CA GLU A 8 16.15 -0.95 -14.42
C GLU A 8 15.20 -0.62 -13.26
N GLN A 9 15.27 -1.39 -12.19
CA GLN A 9 14.48 -1.16 -10.97
C GLN A 9 14.81 0.19 -10.31
N ARG A 10 16.10 0.60 -10.32
CA ARG A 10 16.50 1.93 -9.84
C ARG A 10 16.01 3.05 -10.73
N GLU A 11 16.01 2.85 -12.05
CA GLU A 11 15.47 3.83 -12.99
C GLU A 11 13.96 3.96 -12.85
N PHE A 12 13.25 2.85 -12.70
CA PHE A 12 11.81 2.83 -12.43
C PHE A 12 11.47 3.59 -11.15
N ALA A 13 12.19 3.33 -10.04
CA ALA A 13 12.02 4.08 -8.80
C ALA A 13 12.21 5.59 -8.99
N ARG A 14 13.28 6.00 -9.72
CA ARG A 14 13.56 7.42 -10.00
C ARG A 14 12.49 8.07 -10.87
N ALA A 15 12.01 7.36 -11.87
CA ALA A 15 10.93 7.87 -12.74
C ALA A 15 9.63 8.09 -11.96
N LEU A 16 9.24 7.15 -11.09
CA LEU A 16 8.08 7.30 -10.22
C LEU A 16 8.25 8.44 -9.22
N ASP A 17 9.41 8.54 -8.55
CA ASP A 17 9.70 9.62 -7.59
C ASP A 17 9.62 11.00 -8.29
N ALA A 18 10.22 11.15 -9.47
CA ALA A 18 10.18 12.38 -10.25
C ALA A 18 8.75 12.75 -10.67
N MET A 19 7.98 11.78 -11.17
CA MET A 19 6.57 11.95 -11.58
C MET A 19 5.70 12.39 -10.39
N LEU A 20 5.83 11.72 -9.24
CA LEU A 20 5.03 12.00 -8.04
C LEU A 20 5.48 13.29 -7.34
N THR A 21 6.78 13.64 -7.40
CA THR A 21 7.29 14.93 -6.91
C THR A 21 6.74 16.10 -7.72
N ALA A 22 6.62 15.94 -9.04
CA ALA A 22 6.04 16.97 -9.92
C ALA A 22 4.51 17.12 -9.76
N ALA A 23 3.87 16.15 -9.12
CA ALA A 23 2.45 16.17 -8.82
C ALA A 23 2.23 16.66 -7.39
N ASP A 24 1.25 17.54 -7.17
CA ASP A 24 0.88 18.00 -5.83
C ASP A 24 0.08 16.92 -5.09
N THR A 25 0.79 15.88 -4.61
CA THR A 25 0.16 14.76 -3.90
C THR A 25 -0.52 15.17 -2.59
N PRO A 26 -0.04 16.16 -1.79
CA PRO A 26 -0.77 16.68 -0.65
C PRO A 26 -2.13 17.26 -1.01
N ARG A 27 -2.21 18.05 -2.10
CA ARG A 27 -3.48 18.58 -2.60
C ARG A 27 -4.42 17.47 -3.03
N ALA A 28 -3.92 16.48 -3.78
CA ALA A 28 -4.72 15.35 -4.22
C ALA A 28 -5.24 14.52 -3.03
N ALA A 29 -4.43 14.30 -1.99
CA ALA A 29 -4.83 13.60 -0.78
C ALA A 29 -5.92 14.36 0.01
N ARG A 30 -5.82 15.70 0.12
CA ARG A 30 -6.85 16.51 0.78
C ARG A 30 -8.17 16.53 0.00
N ALA A 31 -8.10 16.67 -1.33
CA ALA A 31 -9.27 16.59 -2.20
C ALA A 31 -9.96 15.22 -2.06
N TRP A 32 -9.18 14.14 -2.07
CA TRP A 32 -9.69 12.78 -1.87
C TRP A 32 -10.40 12.61 -0.52
N ALA A 33 -9.81 13.12 0.56
CA ALA A 33 -10.41 13.09 1.88
C ALA A 33 -11.76 13.85 1.93
N ALA A 34 -11.89 14.93 1.15
CA ALA A 34 -13.11 15.72 1.01
C ALA A 34 -14.15 15.11 0.04
N GLY A 35 -13.82 13.99 -0.64
CA GLY A 35 -14.69 13.35 -1.61
C GLY A 35 -14.56 13.88 -3.04
N ASP A 36 -13.61 14.77 -3.31
CA ASP A 36 -13.21 15.14 -4.67
C ASP A 36 -12.10 14.21 -5.14
N HIS A 37 -12.48 13.21 -5.92
CA HIS A 37 -11.54 12.18 -6.39
C HIS A 37 -10.76 12.57 -7.64
N ALA A 38 -11.15 13.66 -8.35
CA ALA A 38 -10.57 14.02 -9.64
C ALA A 38 -9.04 14.22 -9.60
N PRO A 39 -8.42 14.93 -8.62
CA PRO A 39 -6.97 15.04 -8.56
C PRO A 39 -6.25 13.72 -8.27
N GLY A 40 -6.87 12.85 -7.46
CA GLY A 40 -6.34 11.51 -7.17
C GLY A 40 -6.43 10.57 -8.38
N LEU A 41 -7.50 10.63 -9.15
CA LEU A 41 -7.67 9.86 -10.39
C LEU A 41 -6.68 10.33 -11.48
N ALA A 42 -6.29 11.59 -11.50
CA ALA A 42 -5.22 12.05 -12.38
C ALA A 42 -3.85 11.44 -12.01
N LEU A 43 -3.57 11.24 -10.72
CA LEU A 43 -2.39 10.49 -10.26
C LEU A 43 -2.50 9.00 -10.61
N TRP A 44 -3.69 8.43 -10.45
CA TRP A 44 -3.99 7.05 -10.84
C TRP A 44 -3.67 6.78 -12.31
N SER A 45 -4.11 7.66 -13.21
CA SER A 45 -3.82 7.53 -14.65
C SER A 45 -2.32 7.54 -14.94
N ARG A 46 -1.54 8.42 -14.27
CA ARG A 46 -0.09 8.46 -14.41
C ARG A 46 0.60 7.20 -13.89
N LEU A 47 0.11 6.63 -12.77
CA LEU A 47 0.62 5.35 -12.27
C LEU A 47 0.31 4.20 -13.24
N ALA A 48 -0.87 4.22 -13.86
CA ALA A 48 -1.24 3.26 -14.89
C ALA A 48 -0.35 3.38 -16.14
N GLU A 49 -0.11 4.59 -16.63
CA GLU A 49 0.82 4.87 -17.75
C GLU A 49 2.25 4.40 -17.45
N ALA A 50 2.67 4.46 -16.18
CA ALA A 50 3.94 3.91 -15.72
C ALA A 50 3.91 2.38 -15.51
N GLY A 51 2.79 1.70 -15.79
CA GLY A 51 2.63 0.25 -15.70
C GLY A 51 2.41 -0.30 -14.29
N VAL A 52 2.22 0.53 -13.27
CA VAL A 52 2.18 0.09 -11.86
C VAL A 52 1.11 -0.97 -11.60
N PHE A 53 -0.08 -0.84 -12.19
CA PHE A 53 -1.16 -1.81 -12.00
C PHE A 53 -0.94 -3.09 -12.82
N ALA A 54 -0.28 -2.98 -13.98
CA ALA A 54 0.07 -4.11 -14.85
C ALA A 54 1.08 -5.08 -14.20
N LEU A 55 1.87 -4.62 -13.21
CA LEU A 55 2.83 -5.46 -12.47
C LEU A 55 2.18 -6.62 -11.70
N ALA A 56 0.91 -6.50 -11.34
CA ALA A 56 0.16 -7.53 -10.62
C ALA A 56 -0.74 -8.39 -11.53
N VAL A 57 -0.85 -8.04 -12.82
CA VAL A 57 -1.70 -8.71 -13.80
C VAL A 57 -0.84 -9.66 -14.64
N PRO A 58 -1.27 -10.93 -14.86
CA PRO A 58 -0.56 -11.87 -15.72
C PRO A 58 -0.47 -11.38 -17.17
N GLU A 59 0.64 -11.72 -17.88
CA GLU A 59 0.86 -11.36 -19.28
C GLU A 59 -0.26 -11.85 -20.22
N ALA A 60 -0.85 -13.02 -19.94
CA ALA A 60 -1.99 -13.56 -20.67
C ALA A 60 -3.24 -12.64 -20.65
N HIS A 61 -3.28 -11.64 -19.75
CA HIS A 61 -4.36 -10.70 -19.57
C HIS A 61 -3.89 -9.23 -19.75
N GLU A 62 -2.97 -8.99 -20.67
CA GLU A 62 -2.42 -7.66 -20.97
C GLU A 62 -1.62 -7.02 -19.81
N GLY A 63 -1.14 -7.84 -18.87
CA GLY A 63 -0.29 -7.41 -17.77
C GLY A 63 1.21 -7.50 -18.11
N LEU A 64 2.02 -7.17 -17.12
CA LEU A 64 3.49 -7.29 -17.14
C LEU A 64 3.98 -8.36 -16.16
N GLY A 65 3.11 -8.87 -15.30
CA GLY A 65 3.50 -9.66 -14.16
C GLY A 65 2.92 -11.06 -14.05
N PRO A 66 3.05 -11.64 -12.85
CA PRO A 66 3.37 -10.97 -11.57
C PRO A 66 4.86 -10.61 -11.41
N LEU A 67 5.14 -9.36 -11.06
CA LEU A 67 6.47 -8.82 -10.81
C LEU A 67 6.56 -8.24 -9.37
N PRO A 68 6.73 -9.08 -8.33
CA PRO A 68 6.66 -8.65 -6.94
C PRO A 68 7.74 -7.66 -6.50
N VAL A 69 8.94 -7.70 -7.11
CA VAL A 69 10.03 -6.79 -6.77
C VAL A 69 9.72 -5.39 -7.28
N GLU A 70 9.31 -5.27 -8.54
CA GLU A 70 8.90 -4.01 -9.18
C GLU A 70 7.67 -3.43 -8.49
N LEU A 71 6.74 -4.30 -8.06
CA LEU A 71 5.59 -3.90 -7.26
C LEU A 71 6.04 -3.30 -5.91
N ALA A 72 6.99 -3.91 -5.22
CA ALA A 72 7.55 -3.37 -3.98
C ALA A 72 8.25 -2.03 -4.20
N VAL A 73 8.95 -1.85 -5.32
CA VAL A 73 9.55 -0.57 -5.72
C VAL A 73 8.46 0.49 -5.92
N ALA A 74 7.45 0.21 -6.73
CA ALA A 74 6.36 1.15 -7.03
C ALA A 74 5.60 1.56 -5.76
N PHE A 75 5.28 0.61 -4.90
CA PHE A 75 4.55 0.88 -3.66
C PHE A 75 5.40 1.57 -2.59
N THR A 76 6.72 1.44 -2.63
CA THR A 76 7.63 2.28 -1.82
C THR A 76 7.50 3.74 -2.21
N GLU A 77 7.52 4.06 -3.51
CA GLU A 77 7.35 5.44 -3.98
C GLU A 77 5.92 5.96 -3.74
N ALA A 78 4.89 5.14 -3.94
CA ALA A 78 3.52 5.51 -3.59
C ALA A 78 3.36 5.86 -2.10
N GLY A 79 4.01 5.13 -1.21
CA GLY A 79 4.07 5.41 0.22
C GLY A 79 4.86 6.68 0.55
N ARG A 80 6.00 6.89 -0.11
CA ARG A 80 6.83 8.09 0.05
C ARG A 80 6.08 9.37 -0.27
N HIS A 81 5.20 9.31 -1.26
CA HIS A 81 4.38 10.43 -1.70
C HIS A 81 2.96 10.45 -1.11
N ALA A 82 2.62 9.51 -0.21
CA ALA A 82 1.30 9.39 0.42
C ALA A 82 0.14 9.38 -0.59
N VAL A 83 0.33 8.74 -1.75
CA VAL A 83 -0.66 8.69 -2.83
C VAL A 83 -1.99 8.16 -2.31
N PRO A 84 -3.13 8.83 -2.61
CA PRO A 84 -4.47 8.39 -2.23
C PRO A 84 -5.00 7.29 -3.15
N GLY A 85 -6.06 6.62 -2.73
CA GLY A 85 -6.80 5.62 -3.51
C GLY A 85 -6.54 4.18 -3.08
N PRO A 86 -7.34 3.24 -3.61
CA PRO A 86 -7.30 1.82 -3.24
C PRO A 86 -6.19 1.07 -4.01
N LEU A 87 -4.96 1.61 -3.99
CA LEU A 87 -3.83 1.08 -4.76
C LEU A 87 -3.52 -0.37 -4.39
N VAL A 88 -3.40 -0.65 -3.08
CA VAL A 88 -3.10 -2.00 -2.56
C VAL A 88 -4.24 -2.95 -2.88
N GLU A 89 -5.46 -2.51 -2.66
CA GLU A 89 -6.66 -3.29 -2.89
C GLU A 89 -6.80 -3.67 -4.37
N THR A 90 -6.48 -2.75 -5.29
CA THR A 90 -6.57 -3.00 -6.73
C THR A 90 -5.52 -4.02 -7.21
N VAL A 91 -4.26 -3.91 -6.77
CA VAL A 91 -3.25 -4.92 -7.16
C VAL A 91 -3.49 -6.27 -6.48
N ALA A 92 -4.04 -6.29 -5.27
CA ALA A 92 -4.45 -7.52 -4.61
C ALA A 92 -5.68 -8.14 -5.29
N ALA A 93 -6.63 -7.32 -5.76
CA ALA A 93 -7.76 -7.78 -6.57
C ALA A 93 -7.28 -8.39 -7.90
N ALA A 94 -6.31 -7.76 -8.58
CA ALA A 94 -5.70 -8.32 -9.78
C ALA A 94 -5.03 -9.68 -9.49
N ALA A 95 -4.29 -9.79 -8.40
CA ALA A 95 -3.66 -11.05 -7.98
C ALA A 95 -4.69 -12.15 -7.66
N LEU A 96 -5.80 -11.79 -6.99
CA LEU A 96 -6.92 -12.71 -6.74
C LEU A 96 -7.52 -13.22 -8.06
N LEU A 97 -7.89 -12.29 -8.94
CA LEU A 97 -8.53 -12.60 -10.22
C LEU A 97 -7.59 -13.42 -11.11
N GLY A 98 -6.30 -13.07 -11.18
CA GLY A 98 -5.29 -13.82 -11.93
C GLY A 98 -5.24 -15.28 -11.50
N ARG A 99 -5.20 -15.56 -10.19
CA ARG A 99 -5.22 -16.93 -9.68
C ARG A 99 -6.52 -17.69 -9.98
N LEU A 100 -7.64 -17.00 -10.06
CA LEU A 100 -8.92 -17.61 -10.41
C LEU A 100 -9.04 -17.95 -11.90
N THR A 101 -8.21 -17.34 -12.75
CA THR A 101 -8.20 -17.59 -14.22
C THR A 101 -7.19 -18.65 -14.62
N GLU A 102 -6.29 -19.11 -13.74
CA GLU A 102 -5.29 -20.14 -14.07
C GLU A 102 -5.91 -21.52 -14.32
N ASP A 103 -7.09 -21.79 -13.77
CA ASP A 103 -7.82 -23.03 -13.97
C ASP A 103 -8.95 -22.83 -14.99
N ASP A 104 -9.06 -23.70 -16.01
CA ASP A 104 -10.06 -23.70 -17.10
C ASP A 104 -11.53 -23.93 -16.65
N GLY A 105 -11.87 -23.75 -15.40
CA GLY A 105 -13.24 -23.81 -14.91
C GLY A 105 -14.05 -22.59 -15.38
N GLY A 106 -15.20 -22.82 -16.03
CA GLY A 106 -16.05 -21.84 -16.71
C GLY A 106 -16.39 -20.51 -16.00
N ASP A 107 -16.11 -20.39 -14.70
CA ASP A 107 -16.30 -19.15 -13.91
C ASP A 107 -15.14 -18.13 -14.13
N GLY A 108 -14.07 -18.50 -14.84
CA GLY A 108 -12.88 -17.64 -15.04
C GLY A 108 -13.12 -16.48 -16.00
N GLN A 109 -14.12 -16.54 -16.88
CA GLN A 109 -14.32 -15.55 -17.95
C GLN A 109 -14.72 -14.17 -17.40
N GLU A 110 -15.62 -14.10 -16.42
CA GLU A 110 -16.00 -12.83 -15.78
C GLU A 110 -14.83 -12.24 -14.98
N ALA A 111 -14.06 -13.07 -14.29
CA ALA A 111 -12.86 -12.64 -13.58
C ALA A 111 -11.80 -12.09 -14.56
N ALA A 112 -11.57 -12.78 -15.68
CA ALA A 112 -10.63 -12.40 -16.73
C ALA A 112 -10.94 -11.01 -17.33
N ALA A 113 -12.21 -10.67 -17.49
CA ALA A 113 -12.64 -9.40 -18.09
C ALA A 113 -12.19 -8.15 -17.31
N TRP A 114 -11.90 -8.28 -16.01
CA TRP A 114 -11.42 -7.18 -15.18
C TRP A 114 -9.93 -6.93 -15.31
N LEU A 115 -9.13 -7.96 -15.59
CA LEU A 115 -7.68 -7.89 -15.56
C LEU A 115 -7.08 -6.87 -16.54
N PRO A 116 -7.45 -6.84 -17.85
CA PRO A 116 -6.95 -5.84 -18.78
C PRO A 116 -7.35 -4.40 -18.38
N ARG A 117 -8.56 -4.25 -17.82
CA ARG A 117 -9.03 -2.95 -17.36
C ARG A 117 -8.23 -2.44 -16.15
N ILE A 118 -7.89 -3.35 -15.23
CA ILE A 118 -7.01 -3.04 -14.09
C ILE A 118 -5.61 -2.68 -14.58
N ALA A 119 -5.02 -3.51 -15.45
CA ALA A 119 -3.68 -3.27 -16.01
C ALA A 119 -3.57 -1.90 -16.67
N ALA A 120 -4.57 -1.51 -17.45
CA ALA A 120 -4.65 -0.21 -18.11
C ALA A 120 -5.07 0.95 -17.17
N GLY A 121 -5.31 0.70 -15.88
CA GLY A 121 -5.81 1.70 -14.93
C GLY A 121 -7.23 2.21 -15.20
N LYS A 122 -7.98 1.52 -16.07
CA LYS A 122 -9.36 1.84 -16.46
C LYS A 122 -10.41 1.28 -15.49
N ALA A 123 -9.98 0.54 -14.49
CA ALA A 123 -10.83 0.05 -13.42
C ALA A 123 -10.14 0.24 -12.07
N THR A 124 -10.82 0.92 -11.16
CA THR A 124 -10.48 0.98 -9.75
C THR A 124 -11.25 -0.12 -9.03
N VAL A 125 -10.53 -1.08 -8.46
CA VAL A 125 -11.16 -2.21 -7.76
C VAL A 125 -10.72 -2.22 -6.32
N SER A 126 -11.68 -2.16 -5.40
CA SER A 126 -11.40 -2.38 -3.99
C SER A 126 -11.55 -3.86 -3.63
N LEU A 127 -10.86 -4.28 -2.57
CA LEU A 127 -10.91 -5.67 -2.09
C LEU A 127 -11.23 -5.69 -0.60
N SER A 128 -12.22 -6.48 -0.23
CA SER A 128 -12.57 -6.76 1.15
C SER A 128 -12.42 -8.25 1.43
N VAL A 129 -11.67 -8.56 2.47
CA VAL A 129 -11.55 -9.90 3.06
C VAL A 129 -11.93 -9.76 4.53
N PRO A 130 -13.21 -9.87 4.90
CA PRO A 130 -13.73 -9.46 6.21
C PRO A 130 -13.00 -10.06 7.40
N VAL A 131 -12.52 -11.28 7.30
CA VAL A 131 -11.72 -11.96 8.36
C VAL A 131 -10.37 -11.24 8.61
N LEU A 132 -9.87 -10.44 7.66
CA LEU A 132 -8.59 -9.72 7.74
C LEU A 132 -8.78 -8.20 7.81
N THR A 133 -9.69 -7.65 6.99
CA THR A 133 -9.90 -6.21 6.84
C THR A 133 -11.02 -5.68 7.72
N GLY A 134 -11.75 -6.54 8.41
CA GLY A 134 -13.02 -6.21 9.02
C GLY A 134 -14.11 -5.99 7.95
N PRO A 135 -15.26 -5.45 8.32
CA PRO A 135 -16.44 -5.38 7.44
C PRO A 135 -16.38 -4.23 6.42
N TYR A 136 -15.24 -3.63 6.20
CA TYR A 136 -15.10 -2.45 5.36
C TYR A 136 -14.18 -2.72 4.17
N ALA A 137 -14.47 -2.04 3.06
CA ALA A 137 -13.58 -1.90 1.92
C ALA A 137 -13.06 -0.46 1.84
N LEU A 138 -11.81 -0.30 1.42
CA LEU A 138 -11.19 1.01 1.23
C LEU A 138 -11.70 1.63 -0.06
N ASP A 139 -12.08 2.92 0.01
CA ASP A 139 -12.53 3.72 -1.14
C ASP A 139 -13.65 3.06 -1.96
N ALA A 140 -14.51 2.26 -1.30
CA ALA A 140 -15.63 1.56 -1.96
C ALA A 140 -16.67 2.52 -2.54
N ASP A 141 -16.72 3.75 -2.07
CA ASP A 141 -17.62 4.79 -2.54
C ASP A 141 -17.22 5.41 -3.89
N MET A 142 -15.98 5.16 -4.33
CA MET A 142 -15.49 5.65 -5.62
C MET A 142 -15.02 4.53 -6.55
N ALA A 143 -14.83 3.31 -6.03
CA ALA A 143 -14.37 2.19 -6.82
C ALA A 143 -15.42 1.75 -7.84
N ASP A 144 -14.99 1.35 -9.04
CA ASP A 144 -15.87 0.76 -10.06
C ASP A 144 -16.51 -0.54 -9.57
N ALA A 145 -15.77 -1.26 -8.72
CA ALA A 145 -16.25 -2.49 -8.08
C ALA A 145 -15.51 -2.79 -6.78
N VAL A 146 -16.18 -3.54 -5.91
CA VAL A 146 -15.58 -4.13 -4.70
C VAL A 146 -15.66 -5.65 -4.83
N LEU A 147 -14.53 -6.32 -4.74
CA LEU A 147 -14.47 -7.76 -4.54
C LEU A 147 -14.58 -8.06 -3.05
N VAL A 148 -15.56 -8.88 -2.70
CA VAL A 148 -15.76 -9.36 -1.33
C VAL A 148 -15.46 -10.85 -1.30
N VAL A 149 -14.49 -11.25 -0.48
CA VAL A 149 -14.09 -12.66 -0.35
C VAL A 149 -14.50 -13.16 1.03
N GLU A 150 -15.54 -13.98 1.04
CA GLU A 150 -16.10 -14.59 2.24
C GLU A 150 -16.08 -16.11 2.07
N ASP A 151 -15.52 -16.82 3.04
CA ASP A 151 -15.34 -18.26 3.02
C ASP A 151 -14.70 -18.76 1.71
N ASP A 152 -15.45 -19.48 0.90
CA ASP A 152 -15.09 -20.04 -0.40
C ASP A 152 -15.74 -19.31 -1.59
N THR A 153 -16.20 -18.08 -1.39
CA THR A 153 -16.95 -17.32 -2.41
C THR A 153 -16.28 -15.96 -2.66
N VAL A 154 -16.13 -15.61 -3.93
CA VAL A 154 -15.79 -14.27 -4.39
C VAL A 154 -17.01 -13.63 -5.02
N ARG A 155 -17.43 -12.51 -4.46
CA ARG A 155 -18.57 -11.73 -4.94
C ARG A 155 -18.13 -10.34 -5.36
N LEU A 156 -18.63 -9.90 -6.52
CA LEU A 156 -18.44 -8.54 -7.02
C LEU A 156 -19.67 -7.69 -6.71
N THR A 157 -19.47 -6.51 -6.14
CA THR A 157 -20.53 -5.52 -5.92
C THR A 157 -20.04 -4.11 -6.26
N ALA A 158 -20.93 -3.28 -6.81
CA ALA A 158 -20.67 -1.85 -6.98
C ALA A 158 -21.36 -1.01 -5.89
N ALA A 159 -22.23 -1.63 -5.09
CA ALA A 159 -22.93 -0.92 -4.02
C ALA A 159 -22.09 -0.88 -2.74
N CYS A 160 -22.19 0.24 -2.02
CA CYS A 160 -21.63 0.37 -0.68
C CYS A 160 -22.55 1.21 0.22
N GLY A 161 -22.33 1.07 1.53
CA GLY A 161 -22.93 1.92 2.54
C GLY A 161 -22.23 3.27 2.69
N PRO A 162 -22.61 4.08 3.68
CA PRO A 162 -21.99 5.39 3.92
C PRO A 162 -20.53 5.24 4.36
N VAL A 163 -19.72 6.23 3.96
CA VAL A 163 -18.31 6.33 4.36
C VAL A 163 -18.21 6.55 5.85
N GLN A 164 -17.34 5.79 6.50
CA GLN A 164 -17.05 5.88 7.92
C GLN A 164 -15.83 6.76 8.19
N PRO A 165 -15.84 7.55 9.28
CA PRO A 165 -14.67 8.30 9.70
C PRO A 165 -13.48 7.38 9.98
N SER A 166 -12.29 7.80 9.52
CA SER A 166 -11.02 7.11 9.78
C SER A 166 -10.01 8.08 10.43
N ALA A 167 -9.04 7.53 11.15
CA ALA A 167 -7.93 8.30 11.71
C ALA A 167 -7.07 8.97 10.61
N ASP A 168 -7.01 8.35 9.44
CA ASP A 168 -6.53 8.96 8.21
C ASP A 168 -7.75 9.31 7.33
N PRO A 169 -8.12 10.59 7.18
CA PRO A 169 -9.28 10.99 6.39
C PRO A 169 -9.19 10.59 4.91
N VAL A 170 -7.97 10.35 4.41
CA VAL A 170 -7.72 9.88 3.04
C VAL A 170 -8.17 8.43 2.86
N ARG A 171 -8.23 7.65 3.94
CA ARG A 171 -8.76 6.27 3.96
C ARG A 171 -10.28 6.29 4.16
N ARG A 172 -11.01 6.31 3.09
CA ARG A 172 -12.47 6.31 3.05
C ARG A 172 -12.97 4.87 3.14
N LEU A 173 -13.56 4.50 4.26
CA LEU A 173 -14.00 3.13 4.54
C LEU A 173 -15.52 3.04 4.43
N ALA A 174 -16.02 2.11 3.62
CA ALA A 174 -17.46 1.85 3.53
C ALA A 174 -17.74 0.35 3.54
N ARG A 175 -18.91 -0.06 4.03
CA ARG A 175 -19.34 -1.46 3.96
C ARG A 175 -19.76 -1.80 2.53
N PRO A 176 -19.21 -2.85 1.90
CA PRO A 176 -19.70 -3.33 0.62
C PRO A 176 -21.17 -3.74 0.71
N GLY A 177 -21.90 -3.57 -0.39
CA GLY A 177 -23.26 -4.07 -0.51
C GLY A 177 -23.33 -5.61 -0.39
N THR A 178 -24.43 -6.12 0.12
CA THR A 178 -24.66 -7.57 0.27
C THR A 178 -25.09 -8.27 -1.01
N ALA A 179 -25.69 -7.53 -1.95
CA ALA A 179 -26.03 -8.01 -3.28
C ALA A 179 -24.83 -7.88 -4.24
N GLY A 180 -24.78 -8.74 -5.26
CA GLY A 180 -23.72 -8.69 -6.28
C GLY A 180 -23.62 -10.00 -7.05
N THR A 181 -22.74 -10.01 -8.08
CA THR A 181 -22.47 -11.20 -8.90
C THR A 181 -21.42 -12.07 -8.22
N VAL A 182 -21.66 -13.37 -8.19
CA VAL A 182 -20.66 -14.35 -7.72
C VAL A 182 -19.72 -14.65 -8.87
N LEU A 183 -18.44 -14.30 -8.72
CA LEU A 183 -17.40 -14.55 -9.72
C LEU A 183 -16.76 -15.93 -9.59
N ALA A 184 -16.67 -16.46 -8.38
CA ALA A 184 -16.08 -17.78 -8.13
C ALA A 184 -16.59 -18.38 -6.83
N ARG A 185 -16.60 -19.72 -6.80
CA ARG A 185 -16.88 -20.52 -5.60
C ARG A 185 -15.97 -21.74 -5.50
N GLY A 186 -15.86 -22.24 -4.29
CA GLY A 186 -15.22 -23.53 -4.00
C GLY A 186 -13.75 -23.41 -3.57
N PRO A 187 -13.05 -24.54 -3.47
CA PRO A 187 -11.73 -24.64 -2.80
C PRO A 187 -10.64 -23.74 -3.38
N ARG A 188 -10.69 -23.44 -4.69
CA ARG A 188 -9.72 -22.56 -5.38
C ARG A 188 -9.72 -21.14 -4.83
N VAL A 189 -10.86 -20.65 -4.30
CA VAL A 189 -10.96 -19.32 -3.70
C VAL A 189 -10.02 -19.17 -2.51
N ALA A 190 -9.82 -20.22 -1.72
CA ALA A 190 -8.92 -20.17 -0.56
C ALA A 190 -7.47 -19.90 -0.97
N ALA A 191 -6.97 -20.59 -2.01
CA ALA A 191 -5.60 -20.39 -2.52
C ALA A 191 -5.44 -19.01 -3.17
N ALA A 192 -6.41 -18.58 -3.99
CA ALA A 192 -6.41 -17.25 -4.62
C ALA A 192 -6.45 -16.12 -3.56
N ARG A 193 -7.27 -16.26 -2.53
CA ARG A 193 -7.32 -15.34 -1.38
C ARG A 193 -6.00 -15.27 -0.62
N ALA A 194 -5.36 -16.43 -0.37
CA ALA A 194 -4.08 -16.47 0.32
C ALA A 194 -3.01 -15.68 -0.46
N TYR A 195 -2.89 -15.93 -1.75
CA TYR A 195 -1.96 -15.23 -2.64
C TYR A 195 -2.26 -13.71 -2.70
N ALA A 196 -3.51 -13.33 -2.90
CA ALA A 196 -3.91 -11.91 -2.91
C ALA A 196 -3.59 -11.19 -1.58
N THR A 197 -3.76 -11.90 -0.46
CA THR A 197 -3.42 -11.37 0.87
C THR A 197 -1.90 -11.17 1.01
N GLU A 198 -1.08 -12.07 0.47
CA GLU A 198 0.37 -11.93 0.45
C GLU A 198 0.80 -10.72 -0.40
N VAL A 199 0.23 -10.54 -1.60
CA VAL A 199 0.47 -9.37 -2.45
C VAL A 199 0.06 -8.07 -1.74
N ALA A 200 -1.11 -8.04 -1.10
CA ALA A 200 -1.58 -6.89 -0.33
C ALA A 200 -0.65 -6.55 0.84
N ALA A 201 -0.21 -7.55 1.58
CA ALA A 201 0.71 -7.36 2.71
C ALA A 201 2.09 -6.88 2.25
N LEU A 202 2.63 -7.41 1.15
CA LEU A 202 3.88 -6.97 0.53
C LEU A 202 3.79 -5.50 0.09
N ALA A 203 2.76 -5.14 -0.68
CA ALA A 203 2.52 -3.78 -1.15
C ALA A 203 2.35 -2.79 0.01
N THR A 204 1.63 -3.20 1.07
CA THR A 204 1.47 -2.39 2.30
C THR A 204 2.80 -2.23 3.05
N ALA A 205 3.63 -3.27 3.13
CA ALA A 205 4.96 -3.17 3.72
C ALA A 205 5.85 -2.18 2.96
N ALA A 206 5.79 -2.21 1.62
CA ALA A 206 6.48 -1.26 0.76
C ALA A 206 6.00 0.18 0.98
N GLN A 207 4.67 0.40 1.03
CA GLN A 207 4.12 1.72 1.37
C GLN A 207 4.57 2.20 2.76
N CYS A 208 4.61 1.32 3.75
CA CYS A 208 5.10 1.67 5.09
C CYS A 208 6.57 2.13 5.03
N LEU A 209 7.42 1.42 4.30
CA LEU A 209 8.85 1.79 4.16
C LEU A 209 9.01 3.17 3.52
N GLY A 210 8.31 3.43 2.41
CA GLY A 210 8.32 4.72 1.72
C GLY A 210 7.79 5.86 2.58
N LEU A 211 6.67 5.62 3.27
CA LEU A 211 6.07 6.55 4.22
C LEU A 211 7.05 6.93 5.34
N GLY A 212 7.68 5.92 5.95
CA GLY A 212 8.67 6.13 7.01
C GLY A 212 9.86 6.94 6.53
N ARG A 213 10.33 6.69 5.31
CA ARG A 213 11.42 7.44 4.69
C ARG A 213 11.05 8.91 4.47
N ALA A 214 9.87 9.19 3.92
CA ALA A 214 9.39 10.56 3.74
C ALA A 214 9.26 11.31 5.06
N LEU A 215 8.75 10.66 6.11
CA LEU A 215 8.67 11.22 7.46
C LEU A 215 10.05 11.60 8.00
N LEU A 216 11.04 10.72 7.84
CA LEU A 216 12.42 10.97 8.26
C LEU A 216 13.04 12.15 7.49
N ASP A 217 12.98 12.11 6.14
CA ASP A 217 13.61 13.12 5.28
C ASP A 217 13.02 14.52 5.54
N ARG A 218 11.69 14.64 5.65
CA ARG A 218 10.97 15.89 5.96
C ARG A 218 11.30 16.38 7.37
N THR A 219 11.42 15.47 8.35
CA THR A 219 11.77 15.83 9.73
C THR A 219 13.22 16.32 9.82
N VAL A 220 14.16 15.66 9.13
CA VAL A 220 15.56 16.12 9.03
C VAL A 220 15.62 17.52 8.43
N ALA A 221 14.88 17.76 7.34
CA ALA A 221 14.84 19.08 6.71
C ALA A 221 14.26 20.16 7.64
N TYR A 222 13.26 19.81 8.44
CA TYR A 222 12.66 20.73 9.41
C TYR A 222 13.61 21.07 10.55
N VAL A 223 14.20 20.09 11.24
CA VAL A 223 15.06 20.34 12.41
C VAL A 223 16.38 21.04 12.05
N ARG A 224 16.82 20.96 10.79
CA ARG A 224 17.98 21.72 10.28
C ARG A 224 17.69 23.20 10.11
N ARG A 225 16.44 23.59 9.86
CA ARG A 225 16.02 25.00 9.67
C ARG A 225 15.45 25.61 10.94
N ARG A 226 14.82 24.81 11.81
CA ARG A 226 14.19 25.29 13.04
C ARG A 226 15.25 25.65 14.05
N THR A 227 15.31 26.93 14.49
CA THR A 227 16.22 27.42 15.50
C THR A 227 15.53 27.57 16.85
N GLN A 228 16.14 27.07 17.92
CA GLN A 228 15.77 27.26 19.31
C GLN A 228 17.07 27.37 20.13
N PHE A 229 17.03 28.13 21.21
CA PHE A 229 18.21 28.35 22.07
C PHE A 229 19.46 28.85 21.30
N GLY A 230 19.24 29.64 20.25
CA GLY A 230 20.29 30.23 19.42
C GLY A 230 20.92 29.30 18.40
N VAL A 231 20.50 28.03 18.29
CA VAL A 231 21.04 27.03 17.34
C VAL A 231 19.96 26.24 16.63
N PRO A 232 20.25 25.64 15.46
CA PRO A 232 19.32 24.70 14.84
C PRO A 232 19.01 23.53 15.78
N VAL A 233 17.72 23.16 15.88
CA VAL A 233 17.26 22.07 16.76
C VAL A 233 17.95 20.74 16.41
N GLY A 234 18.27 20.50 15.13
CA GLY A 234 19.01 19.34 14.66
C GLY A 234 20.48 19.28 15.12
N SER A 235 21.03 20.32 15.76
CA SER A 235 22.38 20.29 16.33
C SER A 235 22.46 19.51 17.64
N PHE A 236 21.33 19.37 18.37
CA PHE A 236 21.29 18.66 19.65
C PHE A 236 21.46 17.15 19.46
N GLN A 237 22.31 16.53 20.32
CA GLN A 237 22.62 15.10 20.23
C GLN A 237 21.38 14.22 20.41
N ALA A 238 20.46 14.57 21.32
CA ALA A 238 19.22 13.82 21.51
C ALA A 238 18.35 13.77 20.23
N VAL A 239 18.34 14.84 19.42
CA VAL A 239 17.64 14.90 18.14
C VAL A 239 18.35 14.03 17.10
N LYS A 240 19.69 14.13 17.00
CA LYS A 240 20.49 13.33 16.08
C LYS A 240 20.33 11.84 16.34
N HIS A 241 20.42 11.40 17.61
CA HIS A 241 20.28 9.99 17.98
C HIS A 241 18.90 9.47 17.60
N ARG A 242 17.82 10.21 17.90
CA ARG A 242 16.45 9.81 17.57
C ARG A 242 16.23 9.66 16.05
N LEU A 243 16.81 10.56 15.25
CA LEU A 243 16.74 10.47 13.79
C LEU A 243 17.60 9.31 13.26
N ALA A 244 18.77 9.06 13.87
CA ALA A 244 19.61 7.92 13.53
C ALA A 244 18.92 6.58 13.84
N ASP A 245 18.29 6.45 15.01
CA ASP A 245 17.52 5.25 15.37
C ASP A 245 16.37 5.00 14.38
N THR A 246 15.68 6.08 13.95
CA THR A 246 14.64 5.99 12.94
C THR A 246 15.20 5.52 11.59
N LEU A 247 16.33 6.06 11.16
CA LEU A 247 17.02 5.64 9.94
C LEU A 247 17.41 4.16 10.01
N ILE A 248 18.04 3.73 11.11
CA ILE A 248 18.47 2.35 11.32
C ILE A 248 17.28 1.39 11.19
N ALA A 249 16.14 1.69 11.84
CA ALA A 249 14.96 0.85 11.76
C ALA A 249 14.44 0.69 10.32
N LEU A 250 14.42 1.77 9.53
CA LEU A 250 14.03 1.75 8.12
C LEU A 250 15.03 0.98 7.24
N GLU A 251 16.34 1.16 7.49
CA GLU A 251 17.38 0.45 6.73
C GLU A 251 17.39 -1.06 7.03
N PHE A 252 17.02 -1.50 8.22
CA PHE A 252 16.82 -2.93 8.52
C PHE A 252 15.54 -3.51 7.92
N ALA A 253 14.49 -2.72 7.75
CA ALA A 253 13.24 -3.17 7.12
C ALA A 253 13.40 -3.38 5.60
N ARG A 254 14.22 -2.59 4.93
CA ARG A 254 14.39 -2.62 3.47
C ARG A 254 14.83 -3.97 2.91
N PRO A 255 15.90 -4.64 3.40
CA PRO A 255 16.30 -5.94 2.88
C PRO A 255 15.26 -7.03 3.12
N LEU A 256 14.49 -6.96 4.21
CA LEU A 256 13.40 -7.90 4.45
C LEU A 256 12.29 -7.75 3.41
N LEU A 257 11.95 -6.52 3.01
CA LEU A 257 10.97 -6.26 1.97
C LEU A 257 11.38 -6.90 0.63
N TYR A 258 12.63 -6.67 0.20
CA TYR A 258 13.10 -7.24 -1.07
C TYR A 258 13.32 -8.76 -0.98
N ALA A 259 13.72 -9.29 0.17
CA ALA A 259 13.78 -10.74 0.37
C ALA A 259 12.40 -11.38 0.24
N ALA A 260 11.37 -10.77 0.81
CA ALA A 260 9.99 -11.23 0.69
C ALA A 260 9.47 -11.15 -0.75
N ALA A 261 9.76 -10.06 -1.46
CA ALA A 261 9.37 -9.90 -2.86
C ALA A 261 10.04 -10.94 -3.77
N LEU A 262 11.35 -11.19 -3.60
CA LEU A 262 12.08 -12.23 -4.33
C LEU A 262 11.55 -13.63 -4.00
N ALA A 263 11.25 -13.92 -2.74
CA ALA A 263 10.69 -15.20 -2.34
C ALA A 263 9.29 -15.43 -2.95
N LEU A 264 8.46 -14.38 -3.03
CA LEU A 264 7.15 -14.45 -3.68
C LEU A 264 7.29 -14.68 -5.20
N ALA A 265 8.24 -14.01 -5.85
CA ALA A 265 8.53 -14.19 -7.28
C ALA A 265 9.01 -15.61 -7.61
N ASP A 266 9.90 -16.16 -6.78
CA ASP A 266 10.54 -17.47 -7.03
C ASP A 266 9.60 -18.64 -6.72
N ARG A 267 8.83 -18.56 -5.63
CA ARG A 267 8.04 -19.68 -5.09
C ARG A 267 6.53 -19.55 -5.31
N GLY A 268 6.05 -18.39 -5.76
CA GLY A 268 4.61 -18.09 -5.86
C GLY A 268 3.89 -17.93 -4.51
N THR A 269 4.60 -18.07 -3.39
CA THR A 269 4.11 -17.84 -2.02
C THR A 269 5.28 -17.58 -1.07
N ALA A 270 5.12 -16.69 -0.11
CA ALA A 270 6.15 -16.32 0.86
C ALA A 270 5.55 -15.79 2.18
N PRO A 271 4.68 -16.56 2.86
CA PRO A 271 3.87 -16.05 3.98
C PRO A 271 4.71 -15.60 5.17
N HIS A 272 5.83 -16.26 5.47
CA HIS A 272 6.70 -15.93 6.61
C HIS A 272 7.56 -14.71 6.33
N GLU A 273 8.17 -14.65 5.14
CA GLU A 273 9.02 -13.55 4.71
C GLU A 273 8.21 -12.26 4.56
N ILE A 274 7.02 -12.35 3.98
CA ILE A 274 6.11 -11.21 3.83
C ILE A 274 5.61 -10.73 5.20
N ALA A 275 5.28 -11.64 6.11
CA ALA A 275 4.88 -11.27 7.47
C ALA A 275 6.03 -10.58 8.23
N ALA A 276 7.28 -11.06 8.09
CA ALA A 276 8.45 -10.44 8.67
C ALA A 276 8.71 -9.04 8.11
N ALA A 277 8.64 -8.89 6.78
CA ALA A 277 8.76 -7.59 6.11
C ALA A 277 7.65 -6.62 6.56
N LYS A 278 6.40 -7.11 6.61
CA LYS A 278 5.22 -6.29 6.98
C LYS A 278 5.32 -5.78 8.42
N VAL A 279 5.63 -6.65 9.39
CA VAL A 279 5.74 -6.21 10.79
C VAL A 279 6.87 -5.21 10.96
N THR A 280 8.05 -5.47 10.37
CA THR A 280 9.23 -4.62 10.54
C THR A 280 9.03 -3.26 9.87
N ALA A 281 8.57 -3.21 8.62
CA ALA A 281 8.34 -1.96 7.91
C ALA A 281 7.22 -1.12 8.55
N SER A 282 6.13 -1.75 8.99
CA SER A 282 5.00 -1.03 9.60
C SER A 282 5.33 -0.45 10.97
N GLU A 283 6.12 -1.14 11.78
CA GLU A 283 6.58 -0.63 13.08
C GLU A 283 7.61 0.47 12.91
N ALA A 284 8.56 0.33 11.96
CA ALA A 284 9.52 1.39 11.64
C ALA A 284 8.82 2.68 11.15
N ALA A 285 7.83 2.55 10.26
CA ALA A 285 7.04 3.69 9.79
C ALA A 285 6.24 4.37 10.90
N HIS A 286 5.62 3.56 11.78
CA HIS A 286 4.87 4.11 12.91
C HIS A 286 5.79 4.80 13.94
N ALA A 287 6.97 4.26 14.20
CA ALA A 287 7.98 4.90 15.04
C ALA A 287 8.50 6.21 14.40
N ALA A 288 8.71 6.21 13.07
CA ALA A 288 9.08 7.42 12.32
C ALA A 288 8.01 8.52 12.44
N ALA A 289 6.72 8.15 12.35
CA ALA A 289 5.62 9.10 12.53
C ALA A 289 5.60 9.72 13.95
N ARG A 290 5.84 8.92 14.98
CA ARG A 290 5.95 9.41 16.37
C ARG A 290 7.17 10.32 16.56
N THR A 291 8.29 9.98 15.96
CA THR A 291 9.50 10.81 15.97
C THR A 291 9.25 12.13 15.25
N ALA A 292 8.64 12.09 14.07
CA ALA A 292 8.29 13.28 13.31
C ALA A 292 7.36 14.21 14.11
N LEU A 293 6.30 13.67 14.68
CA LEU A 293 5.36 14.41 15.51
C LEU A 293 6.06 15.09 16.71
N GLN A 294 6.91 14.35 17.43
CA GLN A 294 7.64 14.85 18.58
C GLN A 294 8.61 15.99 18.19
N LEU A 295 9.34 15.84 17.07
CA LEU A 295 10.37 16.81 16.67
C LEU A 295 9.78 18.06 16.00
N HIS A 296 8.57 18.00 15.45
CA HIS A 296 7.85 19.17 14.95
C HIS A 296 7.12 19.93 16.09
N GLY A 297 6.81 19.28 17.21
CA GLY A 297 6.08 19.87 18.31
C GLY A 297 4.66 20.25 17.92
N ALA A 298 4.16 21.39 18.40
CA ALA A 298 2.75 21.80 18.22
C ALA A 298 2.31 21.82 16.73
N ILE A 299 3.15 22.28 15.82
CA ILE A 299 2.82 22.34 14.37
C ILE A 299 2.61 20.96 13.76
N GLY A 300 3.22 19.91 14.31
CA GLY A 300 3.01 18.54 13.85
C GLY A 300 1.60 18.01 14.09
N TYR A 301 0.81 18.64 14.96
CA TYR A 301 -0.58 18.31 15.22
C TYR A 301 -1.57 19.06 14.33
N THR A 302 -1.12 20.04 13.56
CA THR A 302 -1.98 20.88 12.74
C THR A 302 -2.08 20.36 11.31
N GLU A 303 -3.17 20.71 10.64
CA GLU A 303 -3.36 20.40 9.20
C GLU A 303 -2.65 21.40 8.28
N GLU A 304 -2.11 22.49 8.85
CA GLU A 304 -1.33 23.49 8.12
C GLU A 304 -0.04 22.91 7.54
N LEU A 305 0.50 21.87 8.21
CA LEU A 305 1.68 21.19 7.75
C LEU A 305 1.30 19.94 6.95
N ASP A 306 1.74 19.86 5.69
CA ASP A 306 1.50 18.68 4.84
C ASP A 306 1.93 17.37 5.48
N LEU A 307 2.95 17.40 6.34
CA LEU A 307 3.45 16.22 7.06
C LEU A 307 2.36 15.50 7.86
N SER A 308 1.30 16.20 8.26
CA SER A 308 0.15 15.63 8.95
C SER A 308 -0.50 14.49 8.17
N LEU A 309 -0.49 14.54 6.83
CA LEU A 309 -1.00 13.48 5.96
C LEU A 309 -0.21 12.18 6.13
N TRP A 310 1.13 12.25 6.19
CA TRP A 310 2.00 11.09 6.42
C TRP A 310 1.87 10.55 7.84
N ILE A 311 1.81 11.44 8.83
CA ILE A 311 1.66 11.06 10.25
C ILE A 311 0.35 10.30 10.45
N ARG A 312 -0.78 10.81 9.93
CA ARG A 312 -2.10 10.17 10.05
C ARG A 312 -2.16 8.83 9.34
N LYS A 313 -1.56 8.72 8.15
CA LYS A 313 -1.52 7.49 7.35
C LYS A 313 -0.75 6.36 8.03
N ALA A 314 0.27 6.66 8.84
CA ALA A 314 1.15 5.66 9.45
C ALA A 314 0.40 4.65 10.34
N ARG A 315 -0.58 5.08 11.14
CA ARG A 315 -1.29 4.20 12.08
C ARG A 315 -2.23 3.21 11.36
N PRO A 316 -3.14 3.64 10.48
CA PRO A 316 -3.98 2.71 9.74
C PRO A 316 -3.17 1.76 8.84
N LEU A 317 -2.11 2.25 8.21
CA LEU A 317 -1.27 1.44 7.33
C LEU A 317 -0.51 0.35 8.10
N ARG A 318 -0.13 0.64 9.36
CA ARG A 318 0.48 -0.34 10.25
C ARG A 318 -0.39 -1.58 10.45
N ASP A 319 -1.69 -1.38 10.56
CA ASP A 319 -2.63 -2.45 10.89
C ASP A 319 -3.31 -3.06 9.64
N ALA A 320 -3.28 -2.36 8.48
CA ALA A 320 -3.85 -2.84 7.22
C ALA A 320 -3.14 -4.09 6.70
N TRP A 321 -3.91 -5.04 6.16
CA TRP A 321 -3.43 -6.29 5.56
C TRP A 321 -2.50 -7.12 6.44
N GLY A 322 -2.71 -7.04 7.73
CA GLY A 322 -1.98 -7.78 8.76
C GLY A 322 -1.50 -6.89 9.88
N THR A 323 -2.12 -7.03 11.05
CA THR A 323 -1.65 -6.35 12.27
C THR A 323 -0.28 -6.89 12.68
N PRO A 324 0.55 -6.11 13.39
CA PRO A 324 1.84 -6.59 13.88
C PRO A 324 1.75 -7.88 14.71
N ALA A 325 0.68 -8.05 15.47
CA ALA A 325 0.44 -9.27 16.25
C ALA A 325 0.19 -10.48 15.33
N ALA A 326 -0.67 -10.34 14.33
CA ALA A 326 -0.97 -11.39 13.37
C ALA A 326 0.27 -11.76 12.53
N CYS A 327 1.04 -10.74 12.10
CA CYS A 327 2.28 -10.98 11.36
C CYS A 327 3.32 -11.73 12.20
N ARG A 328 3.53 -11.34 13.47
CA ARG A 328 4.44 -12.10 14.37
C ARG A 328 4.00 -13.54 14.58
N ALA A 329 2.70 -13.76 14.78
CA ALA A 329 2.16 -15.11 14.91
C ALA A 329 2.43 -15.95 13.65
N ARG A 330 2.30 -15.34 12.45
CA ARG A 330 2.58 -16.01 11.18
C ARG A 330 4.07 -16.32 11.00
N VAL A 331 4.98 -15.43 11.39
CA VAL A 331 6.44 -15.69 11.35
C VAL A 331 6.83 -16.88 12.22
N LEU A 332 6.13 -17.08 13.34
CA LEU A 332 6.42 -18.15 14.30
C LEU A 332 5.62 -19.43 14.04
N ALA A 333 4.70 -19.41 13.08
CA ALA A 333 3.94 -20.61 12.72
C ALA A 333 4.88 -21.65 12.07
N PRO A 334 4.66 -22.96 12.32
CA PRO A 334 5.44 -24.03 11.72
C PRO A 334 5.25 -24.13 10.21
#